data_9708d9d38fdded49e6c7e11c8e9d597d
#
_entry.id   9708d9d38fdded49e6c7e11c8e9d597d
#
_cell.length_a   1.000
_cell.length_b   1.000
_cell.length_c   1.000
_cell.angle_alpha   90.00
_cell.angle_beta   90.00
_cell.angle_gamma   90.00
#
_symmetry.space_group_name_H-M   'P 1'
#
loop_
_entity.id
_entity.type
_entity.pdbx_description
1 polymer ?
#
loop_
_entity_poly.entity_id
_entity_poly.type
_entity_poly.pdbx_seq_one_letter_code
_entity_poly.pdbx_strand_id
1 'polypeptide(L)'
;MGGKTPMAAVASLAAALALSACTAEGWRPTAAGSVDRCVERAKLAMRDSDFTERVAIYPGPDETVLYGQHGGYRAQLYCTAGVPGVRVEVKGFDPRQTERYKESIVRRF
;
A
#
# COMPACT_ATOMS: atom_id res chain seq x y z
N MET A 1 -19.23 -37.27 -13.34
CA MET A 1 -18.65 -37.28 -12.03
C MET A 1 -18.48 -35.87 -11.51
N GLY A 2 -19.10 -35.59 -10.39
CA GLY A 2 -19.12 -34.27 -9.81
C GLY A 2 -17.78 -33.73 -9.34
N GLY A 3 -16.78 -34.61 -9.13
CA GLY A 3 -15.48 -34.17 -8.64
C GLY A 3 -14.67 -33.28 -9.60
N LYS A 4 -14.95 -33.36 -10.90
CA LYS A 4 -14.23 -32.51 -11.87
C LYS A 4 -14.70 -31.07 -11.87
N THR A 5 -15.97 -30.85 -11.64
CA THR A 5 -16.54 -29.52 -11.65
C THR A 5 -16.02 -28.64 -10.52
N PRO A 6 -15.95 -29.10 -9.25
CA PRO A 6 -15.37 -28.31 -8.18
C PRO A 6 -13.91 -27.95 -8.43
N MET A 7 -13.14 -28.85 -9.01
CA MET A 7 -11.73 -28.56 -9.32
C MET A 7 -11.58 -27.46 -10.35
N ALA A 8 -12.41 -27.48 -11.39
CA ALA A 8 -12.40 -26.43 -12.41
C ALA A 8 -12.79 -25.07 -11.81
N ALA A 9 -13.77 -25.03 -10.93
CA ALA A 9 -14.18 -23.81 -10.25
C ALA A 9 -13.07 -23.23 -9.38
N VAL A 10 -12.36 -24.08 -8.65
CA VAL A 10 -11.23 -23.65 -7.81
C VAL A 10 -10.11 -23.09 -8.67
N ALA A 11 -9.79 -23.71 -9.78
CA ALA A 11 -8.74 -23.22 -10.67
C ALA A 11 -9.11 -21.85 -11.25
N SER A 12 -10.36 -21.66 -11.67
CA SER A 12 -10.81 -20.35 -12.18
C SER A 12 -10.74 -19.26 -11.12
N LEU A 13 -11.11 -19.59 -9.89
CA LEU A 13 -11.06 -18.64 -8.79
C LEU A 13 -9.62 -18.24 -8.47
N ALA A 14 -8.71 -19.19 -8.44
CA ALA A 14 -7.29 -18.92 -8.21
C ALA A 14 -6.71 -18.03 -9.31
N ALA A 15 -7.05 -18.25 -10.56
CA ALA A 15 -6.61 -17.43 -11.68
C ALA A 15 -7.14 -15.99 -11.55
N ALA A 16 -8.40 -15.83 -11.16
CA ALA A 16 -9.00 -14.52 -10.96
C ALA A 16 -8.29 -13.76 -9.83
N LEU A 17 -7.96 -14.43 -8.72
CA LEU A 17 -7.23 -13.81 -7.62
C LEU A 17 -5.83 -13.41 -8.03
N ALA A 18 -5.14 -14.23 -8.82
CA ALA A 18 -3.80 -13.93 -9.30
C ALA A 18 -3.78 -12.70 -10.21
N LEU A 19 -4.87 -12.43 -10.95
CA LEU A 19 -4.97 -11.28 -11.84
C LEU A 19 -5.43 -10.00 -11.13
N SER A 20 -5.97 -10.10 -9.91
CA SER A 20 -6.69 -9.00 -9.28
C SER A 20 -5.80 -7.93 -8.69
N ALA A 21 -4.61 -8.26 -8.19
CA ALA A 21 -3.72 -7.27 -7.61
C ALA A 21 -2.35 -7.82 -7.31
N CYS A 22 -1.33 -7.00 -7.59
CA CYS A 22 0.00 -7.18 -7.05
C CYS A 22 0.14 -6.21 -5.89
N THR A 23 0.63 -6.71 -4.75
CA THR A 23 0.83 -5.90 -3.56
C THR A 23 2.29 -5.96 -3.15
N ALA A 24 2.89 -4.80 -2.92
CA ALA A 24 4.22 -4.68 -2.35
C ALA A 24 4.10 -3.98 -1.01
N GLU A 25 4.76 -4.52 0.02
CA GLU A 25 4.76 -3.96 1.35
C GLU A 25 6.17 -3.60 1.77
N GLY A 26 6.29 -2.51 2.50
CA GLY A 26 7.55 -2.04 3.04
C GLY A 26 7.37 -1.38 4.38
N TRP A 27 8.48 -1.16 5.06
CA TRP A 27 8.51 -0.56 6.38
C TRP A 27 9.71 0.35 6.47
N ARG A 28 9.53 1.49 7.12
CA ARG A 28 10.64 2.36 7.45
C ARG A 28 10.50 2.91 8.86
N PRO A 29 11.52 2.76 9.72
CA PRO A 29 11.49 3.36 11.04
C PRO A 29 11.56 4.87 10.96
N THR A 30 10.95 5.54 11.94
CA THR A 30 11.02 6.98 12.12
C THR A 30 11.64 7.31 13.46
N ALA A 31 12.37 8.41 13.51
CA ALA A 31 12.95 8.88 14.76
C ALA A 31 11.92 9.49 15.71
N ALA A 32 10.73 9.82 15.20
CA ALA A 32 9.72 10.53 15.96
C ALA A 32 8.52 9.61 16.23
N GLY A 33 8.18 9.41 17.48
CA GLY A 33 7.06 8.56 17.89
C GLY A 33 5.68 9.20 17.75
N SER A 34 5.54 10.30 17.03
CA SER A 34 4.28 11.02 16.87
C SER A 34 3.59 10.62 15.58
N VAL A 35 2.30 10.29 15.65
CA VAL A 35 1.46 10.05 14.48
C VAL A 35 1.45 11.27 13.56
N ASP A 36 1.37 12.46 14.11
CA ASP A 36 1.34 13.70 13.32
C ASP A 36 2.59 13.88 12.48
N ARG A 37 3.75 13.60 13.04
CA ARG A 37 5.00 13.68 12.29
C ARG A 37 5.09 12.59 11.22
N CYS A 38 4.63 11.40 11.54
CA CYS A 38 4.55 10.33 10.57
C CYS A 38 3.67 10.75 9.38
N VAL A 39 2.51 11.32 9.66
CA VAL A 39 1.58 11.79 8.64
C VAL A 39 2.22 12.88 7.77
N GLU A 40 2.90 13.86 8.36
CA GLU A 40 3.55 14.92 7.59
C GLU A 40 4.64 14.38 6.66
N ARG A 41 5.45 13.46 7.16
CA ARG A 41 6.48 12.83 6.33
C ARG A 41 5.89 11.94 5.26
N ALA A 42 4.81 11.24 5.57
CA ALA A 42 4.10 10.39 4.62
C ALA A 42 3.53 11.20 3.46
N LYS A 43 2.96 12.37 3.75
CA LYS A 43 2.47 13.28 2.71
C LYS A 43 3.59 13.66 1.74
N LEU A 44 4.75 14.01 2.27
CA LEU A 44 5.89 14.41 1.44
C LEU A 44 6.40 13.23 0.60
N ALA A 45 6.52 12.06 1.20
CA ALA A 45 6.98 10.88 0.50
C ALA A 45 6.05 10.49 -0.64
N MET A 46 4.75 10.56 -0.42
CA MET A 46 3.75 10.29 -1.45
C MET A 46 3.84 11.32 -2.58
N ARG A 47 3.92 12.59 -2.25
CA ARG A 47 4.04 13.65 -3.24
C ARG A 47 5.30 13.49 -4.07
N ASP A 48 6.43 13.23 -3.43
CA ASP A 48 7.72 13.09 -4.11
C ASP A 48 7.83 11.80 -4.93
N SER A 49 6.91 10.88 -4.71
CA SER A 49 6.78 9.64 -5.48
C SER A 49 5.61 9.68 -6.48
N ASP A 50 5.04 10.87 -6.70
CA ASP A 50 3.96 11.14 -7.66
C ASP A 50 2.61 10.50 -7.33
N PHE A 51 2.38 10.09 -6.10
CA PHE A 51 1.08 9.60 -5.65
C PHE A 51 0.20 10.76 -5.20
N THR A 52 -0.21 11.57 -6.17
CA THR A 52 -0.88 12.84 -5.93
C THR A 52 -2.33 12.88 -6.38
N GLU A 53 -2.82 11.78 -6.97
CA GLU A 53 -4.20 11.67 -7.40
C GLU A 53 -5.06 11.07 -6.29
N ARG A 54 -6.26 11.59 -6.13
CA ARG A 54 -7.26 11.08 -5.18
C ARG A 54 -6.69 10.90 -3.77
N VAL A 55 -5.91 11.86 -3.35
CA VAL A 55 -5.29 11.82 -2.02
C VAL A 55 -6.36 11.95 -0.95
N ALA A 56 -6.31 11.06 0.04
CA ALA A 56 -7.22 11.09 1.17
C ALA A 56 -6.47 10.68 2.43
N ILE A 57 -6.91 11.24 3.56
CA ILE A 57 -6.36 10.93 4.87
C ILE A 57 -7.51 10.45 5.74
N TYR A 58 -7.35 9.26 6.31
CA TYR A 58 -8.35 8.63 7.16
C TYR A 58 -7.81 8.59 8.59
N PRO A 59 -8.09 9.61 9.40
CA PRO A 59 -7.64 9.60 10.79
C PRO A 59 -8.46 8.62 11.62
N GLY A 60 -7.79 7.93 12.52
CA GLY A 60 -8.41 7.03 13.46
C GLY A 60 -7.85 7.25 14.86
N PRO A 61 -8.41 6.61 15.90
CA PRO A 61 -7.95 6.81 17.27
C PRO A 61 -6.53 6.32 17.50
N ASP A 62 -6.14 5.23 16.84
CA ASP A 62 -4.83 4.64 17.02
C ASP A 62 -3.99 4.62 15.75
N GLU A 63 -4.62 4.83 14.61
CA GLU A 63 -3.94 4.73 13.33
C GLU A 63 -4.53 5.74 12.34
N THR A 64 -3.65 6.40 11.61
CA THR A 64 -4.03 7.26 10.48
C THR A 64 -3.51 6.62 9.21
N VAL A 65 -4.38 6.49 8.22
CA VAL A 65 -4.02 5.92 6.92
C VAL A 65 -4.06 7.02 5.87
N LEU A 66 -2.96 7.16 5.13
CA LEU A 66 -2.90 8.04 3.97
C LEU A 66 -3.06 7.21 2.72
N TYR A 67 -3.81 7.74 1.78
CA TYR A 67 -4.12 7.08 0.52
C TYR A 67 -3.80 8.01 -0.64
N GLY A 68 -3.22 7.49 -1.71
CA GLY A 68 -2.98 8.24 -2.93
C GLY A 68 -2.89 7.30 -4.12
N GLN A 69 -3.09 7.86 -5.31
CA GLN A 69 -3.01 7.12 -6.56
C GLN A 69 -2.04 7.77 -7.52
N HIS A 70 -1.47 6.93 -8.37
CA HIS A 70 -0.66 7.33 -9.50
C HIS A 70 -0.94 6.37 -10.65
N GLY A 71 -1.66 6.82 -11.66
CA GLY A 71 -2.11 5.95 -12.75
C GLY A 71 -2.94 4.80 -12.19
N GLY A 72 -2.62 3.58 -12.56
CA GLY A 72 -3.31 2.39 -12.05
C GLY A 72 -2.79 1.86 -10.72
N TYR A 73 -1.92 2.62 -10.03
CA TYR A 73 -1.30 2.20 -8.79
C TYR A 73 -1.87 2.96 -7.61
N ARG A 74 -1.97 2.30 -6.46
CA ARG A 74 -2.51 2.87 -5.23
C ARG A 74 -1.52 2.67 -4.10
N ALA A 75 -1.28 3.72 -3.33
CA ALA A 75 -0.42 3.67 -2.15
C ALA A 75 -1.25 3.89 -0.89
N GLN A 76 -0.94 3.16 0.15
CA GLN A 76 -1.49 3.34 1.49
C GLN A 76 -0.33 3.38 2.47
N LEU A 77 -0.28 4.41 3.29
CA LEU A 77 0.73 4.57 4.31
C LEU A 77 0.05 4.60 5.67
N TYR A 78 0.55 3.79 6.59
CA TYR A 78 -0.06 3.57 7.90
C TYR A 78 0.83 4.14 8.98
N CYS A 79 0.32 5.16 9.67
CA CYS A 79 0.96 5.79 10.81
C CYS A 79 0.20 5.38 12.06
N THR A 80 0.79 4.51 12.87
CA THR A 80 0.14 3.91 14.04
C THR A 80 0.74 4.45 15.33
N ALA A 81 -0.11 4.80 16.28
CA ALA A 81 0.32 5.31 17.56
C ALA A 81 1.19 4.27 18.30
N GLY A 82 2.31 4.72 18.86
CA GLY A 82 3.22 3.84 19.59
C GLY A 82 4.11 2.97 18.69
N VAL A 83 3.94 3.03 17.38
CA VAL A 83 4.78 2.29 16.44
C VAL A 83 5.80 3.25 15.83
N PRO A 84 7.11 3.00 15.99
CA PRO A 84 8.14 3.94 15.54
C PRO A 84 8.48 3.72 14.07
N GLY A 85 7.52 3.96 13.19
CA GLY A 85 7.74 3.82 11.76
C GLY A 85 6.47 3.91 10.95
N VAL A 86 6.63 3.77 9.65
CA VAL A 86 5.52 3.76 8.69
C VAL A 86 5.48 2.44 7.96
N ARG A 87 4.28 1.89 7.81
CA ARG A 87 4.06 0.76 6.93
C ARG A 87 3.54 1.28 5.61
N VAL A 88 4.15 0.83 4.52
CA VAL A 88 3.82 1.26 3.17
C VAL A 88 3.27 0.07 2.40
N GLU A 89 2.16 0.26 1.73
CA GLU A 89 1.57 -0.76 0.88
C GLU A 89 1.25 -0.14 -0.46
N VAL A 90 1.70 -0.76 -1.55
CA VAL A 90 1.39 -0.31 -2.91
C VAL A 90 0.75 -1.47 -3.66
N LYS A 91 -0.35 -1.17 -4.33
CA LYS A 91 -1.10 -2.14 -5.14
C LYS A 91 -1.18 -1.67 -6.58
N GLY A 92 -1.04 -2.61 -7.51
CA GLY A 92 -1.12 -2.32 -8.92
C GLY A 92 -1.08 -3.58 -9.76
N PHE A 93 -1.08 -3.41 -11.08
CA PHE A 93 -1.17 -4.53 -12.01
C PHE A 93 0.19 -5.11 -12.44
N ASP A 94 1.27 -4.33 -12.31
CA ASP A 94 2.62 -4.78 -12.67
C ASP A 94 3.44 -5.00 -11.39
N PRO A 95 3.89 -6.24 -11.11
CA PRO A 95 4.61 -6.52 -9.87
C PRO A 95 5.94 -5.77 -9.76
N ARG A 96 6.66 -5.58 -10.84
CA ARG A 96 7.93 -4.85 -10.80
C ARG A 96 7.72 -3.37 -10.50
N GLN A 97 6.72 -2.78 -11.15
CA GLN A 97 6.43 -1.36 -10.95
C GLN A 97 5.85 -1.12 -9.55
N THR A 98 5.02 -2.03 -9.07
CA THR A 98 4.48 -1.98 -7.71
C THR A 98 5.61 -1.97 -6.68
N GLU A 99 6.59 -2.84 -6.86
CA GLU A 99 7.76 -2.91 -5.99
C GLU A 99 8.61 -1.63 -6.06
N ARG A 100 8.82 -1.09 -7.25
CA ARG A 100 9.57 0.16 -7.44
C ARG A 100 8.91 1.34 -6.77
N TYR A 101 7.60 1.44 -6.89
CA TYR A 101 6.86 2.52 -6.23
C TYR A 101 6.93 2.39 -4.71
N LYS A 102 6.78 1.19 -4.19
CA LYS A 102 6.93 0.94 -2.76
C LYS A 102 8.32 1.37 -2.28
N GLU A 103 9.36 0.96 -2.97
CA GLU A 103 10.73 1.32 -2.61
C GLU A 103 10.96 2.82 -2.68
N SER A 104 10.40 3.49 -3.68
CA SER A 104 10.49 4.94 -3.82
C SER A 104 9.88 5.64 -2.60
N ILE A 105 8.69 5.23 -2.20
CA ILE A 105 8.01 5.84 -1.06
C ILE A 105 8.80 5.58 0.23
N VAL A 106 9.22 4.35 0.45
CA VAL A 106 10.00 3.97 1.64
C VAL A 106 11.29 4.78 1.72
N ARG A 107 11.98 4.93 0.61
CA ARG A 107 13.25 5.67 0.57
C ARG A 107 13.06 7.16 0.83
N ARG A 108 11.96 7.73 0.35
CA ARG A 108 11.68 9.16 0.51
C ARG A 108 11.04 9.51 1.85
N PHE A 109 10.56 8.52 2.56
CA PHE A 109 10.01 8.73 3.88
C PHE A 109 11.12 9.00 4.90
#